data_1ff353fb875311936e7a812b5d892847
#
_entry.id   1ff353fb875311936e7a812b5d892847
#
_cell.length_a   1.000
_cell.length_b   1.000
_cell.length_c   1.000
_cell.angle_alpha   90.00
_cell.angle_beta   90.00
_cell.angle_gamma   90.00
#
_symmetry.space_group_name_H-M   'P 1'
#
loop_
_entity.id
_entity.type
_entity.pdbx_description
1 polymer ?
#
loop_
_entity_poly.entity_id
_entity_poly.type
_entity_poly.pdbx_seq_one_letter_code
_entity_poly.pdbx_strand_id
1 'polypeptide(L)'
;MSVISSAITHITGRQLVKVLWETITCGDTGEPFEIADWVSQVIFQATGTFNSATLTFQGSNDGTNYFSLVAPDGTTALTLTSAGGKPCTYLPRYVRPSLSGSSGGDVDVTMLLRKIRS
;
A
#
# COMPACT_ATOMS: atom_id res chain seq x y z
N MET A 1 -1.07 -15.32 10.77
CA MET A 1 -0.77 -14.24 9.81
C MET A 1 -1.04 -14.72 8.40
N SER A 2 -1.73 -13.94 7.61
CA SER A 2 -2.06 -14.28 6.23
C SER A 2 -1.47 -13.27 5.27
N VAL A 3 -1.21 -13.72 4.06
CA VAL A 3 -0.85 -12.83 2.95
C VAL A 3 -2.09 -12.66 2.08
N ILE A 4 -2.52 -11.42 1.91
CA ILE A 4 -3.73 -11.10 1.17
C ILE A 4 -3.35 -10.85 -0.29
N SER A 5 -3.98 -11.58 -1.19
CA SER A 5 -3.74 -11.43 -2.62
C SER A 5 -4.20 -10.07 -3.13
N SER A 6 -3.51 -9.55 -4.12
CA SER A 6 -3.87 -8.29 -4.77
C SER A 6 -4.63 -8.55 -6.06
N ALA A 7 -5.56 -7.65 -6.37
CA ALA A 7 -6.24 -7.60 -7.66
C ALA A 7 -5.74 -6.41 -8.44
N ILE A 8 -5.32 -6.61 -9.67
CA ILE A 8 -4.66 -5.60 -10.48
C ILE A 8 -5.54 -5.23 -11.66
N THR A 9 -5.78 -3.93 -11.83
CA THR A 9 -6.57 -3.40 -12.94
C THR A 9 -5.75 -2.39 -13.73
N HIS A 10 -5.60 -2.64 -15.02
CA HIS A 10 -4.97 -1.70 -15.93
C HIS A 10 -6.04 -0.85 -16.59
N ILE A 11 -5.82 0.46 -16.62
CA ILE A 11 -6.77 1.38 -17.25
C ILE A 11 -6.32 1.61 -18.68
N THR A 12 -7.18 1.23 -19.61
CA THR A 12 -6.90 1.26 -21.04
C THR A 12 -6.57 2.67 -21.54
N GLY A 13 -5.51 2.77 -22.36
CA GLY A 13 -5.11 4.03 -22.95
C GLY A 13 -4.33 4.95 -22.04
N ARG A 14 -4.00 4.50 -20.82
CA ARG A 14 -3.24 5.31 -19.86
C ARG A 14 -2.23 4.44 -19.13
N GLN A 15 -1.15 5.07 -18.69
CA GLN A 15 -0.22 4.40 -17.77
C GLN A 15 -0.72 4.61 -16.36
N LEU A 16 -1.72 3.81 -16.02
CA LEU A 16 -2.43 3.91 -14.76
C LEU A 16 -2.82 2.49 -14.35
N VAL A 17 -2.42 2.10 -13.15
CA VAL A 17 -2.70 0.75 -12.63
C VAL A 17 -3.30 0.89 -11.24
N LYS A 18 -4.36 0.17 -10.99
CA LYS A 18 -4.99 0.09 -9.68
C LYS A 18 -4.71 -1.29 -9.10
N VAL A 19 -4.22 -1.32 -7.88
CA VAL A 19 -3.98 -2.56 -7.13
C VAL A 19 -4.89 -2.54 -5.90
N LEU A 20 -5.62 -3.62 -5.67
CA LEU A 20 -6.57 -3.73 -4.57
C LEU A 20 -6.22 -4.94 -3.71
N TRP A 21 -6.10 -4.72 -2.40
CA TRP A 21 -6.02 -5.78 -1.41
C TRP A 21 -7.29 -5.70 -0.56
N GLU A 22 -8.08 -6.77 -0.58
CA GLU A 22 -9.37 -6.79 0.12
C GLU A 22 -9.29 -7.56 1.43
N THR A 23 -10.06 -7.12 2.41
CA THR A 23 -10.29 -7.86 3.66
C THR A 23 -9.00 -8.17 4.40
N ILE A 24 -8.22 -7.11 4.65
CA ILE A 24 -7.02 -7.22 5.47
C ILE A 24 -7.44 -7.11 6.94
N THR A 25 -7.13 -8.12 7.73
CA THR A 25 -7.41 -8.12 9.17
C THR A 25 -6.12 -8.01 9.96
N CYS A 26 -6.24 -7.79 11.26
CA CYS A 26 -5.06 -7.61 12.13
C CYS A 26 -4.12 -8.81 12.02
N GLY A 27 -2.84 -8.52 11.79
CA GLY A 27 -1.81 -9.53 11.59
C GLY A 27 -1.59 -9.91 10.14
N ASP A 28 -2.41 -9.43 9.22
CA ASP A 28 -2.26 -9.75 7.79
C ASP A 28 -1.34 -8.76 7.09
N THR A 29 -0.66 -9.25 6.07
CA THR A 29 0.09 -8.40 5.12
C THR A 29 -0.45 -8.63 3.72
N GLY A 30 -0.39 -7.59 2.89
CA GLY A 30 -0.74 -7.73 1.49
C GLY A 30 0.37 -8.42 0.72
N GLU A 31 -0.01 -9.04 -0.40
CA GLU A 31 0.96 -9.60 -1.33
C GLU A 31 1.83 -8.48 -1.88
N PRO A 32 3.17 -8.63 -1.87
CA PRO A 32 4.02 -7.57 -2.41
C PRO A 32 3.75 -7.32 -3.89
N PHE A 33 3.72 -6.04 -4.24
CA PHE A 33 3.54 -5.61 -5.63
C PHE A 33 4.84 -4.97 -6.10
N GLU A 34 5.35 -5.43 -7.25
CA GLU A 34 6.57 -4.88 -7.83
C GLU A 34 6.23 -3.60 -8.58
N ILE A 35 6.92 -2.50 -8.24
CA ILE A 35 6.71 -1.21 -8.86
C ILE A 35 7.43 -1.20 -10.21
N ALA A 36 6.69 -0.91 -11.27
CA ALA A 36 7.28 -0.79 -12.61
C ALA A 36 8.11 0.49 -12.71
N ASP A 37 9.10 0.47 -13.56
CA ASP A 37 10.04 1.59 -13.68
C ASP A 37 9.40 2.85 -14.30
N TRP A 38 8.25 2.73 -14.95
CA TRP A 38 7.55 3.90 -15.49
C TRP A 38 6.74 4.66 -14.44
N VAL A 39 6.58 4.10 -13.23
CA VAL A 39 5.74 4.70 -12.20
C VAL A 39 6.41 5.94 -11.62
N SER A 40 5.70 7.05 -11.62
CA SER A 40 6.18 8.31 -11.06
C SER A 40 5.48 8.69 -9.77
N GLN A 41 4.24 8.22 -9.59
CA GLN A 41 3.43 8.59 -8.43
C GLN A 41 2.62 7.41 -7.95
N VAL A 42 2.56 7.26 -6.65
CA VAL A 42 1.74 6.22 -6.00
C VAL A 42 0.91 6.89 -4.91
N ILE A 43 -0.38 6.54 -4.88
CA ILE A 43 -1.29 7.01 -3.86
C ILE A 43 -1.94 5.78 -3.23
N PHE A 44 -1.85 5.67 -1.91
CA PHE A 44 -2.53 4.63 -1.16
C PHE A 44 -3.84 5.17 -0.60
N GLN A 45 -4.87 4.34 -0.63
CA GLN A 45 -6.16 4.66 -0.03
C GLN A 45 -6.64 3.44 0.74
N ALA A 46 -7.19 3.69 1.92
CA ALA A 46 -7.73 2.61 2.75
C ALA A 46 -9.15 2.95 3.15
N THR A 47 -10.00 1.93 3.18
CA THR A 47 -11.39 2.04 3.64
C THR A 47 -11.70 0.84 4.53
N GLY A 48 -12.76 0.94 5.30
CA GLY A 48 -13.21 -0.15 6.14
C GLY A 48 -13.13 0.15 7.61
N THR A 49 -13.09 -0.90 8.42
CA THR A 49 -13.08 -0.81 9.88
C THR A 49 -11.67 -1.09 10.39
N PHE A 50 -11.08 -0.12 11.08
CA PHE A 50 -9.73 -0.26 11.60
C PHE A 50 -9.69 -0.88 12.99
N ASN A 51 -10.69 -0.61 13.83
CA ASN A 51 -10.81 -1.19 15.19
C ASN A 51 -9.52 -1.03 16.00
N SER A 52 -9.00 0.19 16.04
CA SER A 52 -7.74 0.54 16.71
C SER A 52 -6.49 -0.07 16.08
N ALA A 53 -6.61 -0.66 14.90
CA ALA A 53 -5.46 -1.18 14.17
C ALA A 53 -4.70 -0.06 13.47
N THR A 54 -3.43 -0.32 13.16
CA THR A 54 -2.59 0.58 12.38
C THR A 54 -2.22 -0.08 11.07
N LEU A 55 -2.52 0.61 9.98
CA LEU A 55 -2.14 0.18 8.64
C LEU A 55 -0.82 0.85 8.30
N THR A 56 0.20 0.05 8.06
CA THR A 56 1.53 0.53 7.66
C THR A 56 1.80 0.10 6.23
N PHE A 57 2.33 1.01 5.45
CA PHE A 57 2.77 0.67 4.09
C PHE A 57 4.25 0.38 4.13
N GLN A 58 4.63 -0.79 3.65
CA GLN A 58 6.00 -1.29 3.70
C GLN A 58 6.58 -1.41 2.31
N GLY A 59 7.90 -1.30 2.23
CA GLY A 59 8.61 -1.45 0.98
C GLY A 59 9.87 -2.27 1.13
N SER A 60 10.38 -2.74 -0.01
CA SER A 60 11.60 -3.52 -0.05
C SER A 60 12.24 -3.37 -1.42
N ASN A 61 13.58 -3.36 -1.44
CA ASN A 61 14.32 -3.37 -2.70
C ASN A 61 14.72 -4.77 -3.13
N ASP A 62 14.72 -5.71 -2.21
CA ASP A 62 15.13 -7.09 -2.50
C ASP A 62 13.99 -8.11 -2.46
N GLY A 63 12.80 -7.68 -2.02
CA GLY A 63 11.64 -8.58 -1.93
C GLY A 63 11.65 -9.49 -0.70
N THR A 64 12.63 -9.36 0.17
CA THR A 64 12.79 -10.22 1.34
C THR A 64 12.77 -9.42 2.64
N ASN A 65 13.53 -8.34 2.68
CA ASN A 65 13.63 -7.48 3.86
C ASN A 65 12.78 -6.24 3.65
N TYR A 66 11.82 -6.01 4.54
CA TYR A 66 10.87 -4.90 4.40
C TYR A 66 11.10 -3.84 5.46
N PHE A 67 10.80 -2.60 5.10
CA PHE A 67 10.88 -1.45 6.00
C PHE A 67 9.62 -0.61 5.82
N SER A 68 9.32 0.22 6.81
CA SER A 68 8.17 1.14 6.72
C SER A 68 8.48 2.23 5.70
N LEU A 69 7.55 2.45 4.77
CA LEU A 69 7.66 3.58 3.85
C LEU A 69 7.49 4.87 4.63
N VAL A 70 8.01 5.96 4.08
CA VAL A 70 7.91 7.28 4.70
C VAL A 70 7.04 8.20 3.86
N ALA A 71 6.42 9.17 4.55
CA ALA A 71 5.65 10.22 3.90
C ALA A 71 6.58 11.12 3.07
N PRO A 72 6.01 12.02 2.25
CA PRO A 72 6.84 12.91 1.42
C PRO A 72 7.84 13.78 2.20
N ASP A 73 7.67 13.93 3.52
CA ASP A 73 8.64 14.63 4.34
C ASP A 73 9.96 13.87 4.54
N GLY A 74 9.97 12.57 4.16
CA GLY A 74 11.15 11.72 4.23
C GLY A 74 11.45 11.14 5.59
N THR A 75 10.66 11.43 6.62
CA THR A 75 10.93 10.99 7.99
C THR A 75 9.77 10.32 8.69
N THR A 76 8.54 10.78 8.44
CA THR A 76 7.36 10.25 9.11
C THR A 76 6.92 8.93 8.47
N ALA A 77 6.71 7.89 9.29
CA ALA A 77 6.23 6.61 8.78
C ALA A 77 4.89 6.77 8.08
N LEU A 78 4.71 6.08 6.96
CA LEU A 78 3.49 6.16 6.17
C LEU A 78 2.47 5.18 6.72
N THR A 79 1.60 5.68 7.59
CA THR A 79 0.60 4.85 8.28
C THR A 79 -0.77 5.50 8.23
N LEU A 80 -1.81 4.66 8.40
CA LEU A 80 -3.19 5.11 8.55
C LEU A 80 -3.81 4.37 9.73
N THR A 81 -4.59 5.10 10.53
CA THR A 81 -5.35 4.53 11.63
C THR A 81 -6.85 4.63 11.40
N SER A 82 -7.25 5.24 10.31
CA SER A 82 -8.64 5.37 9.90
C SER A 82 -8.70 5.48 8.38
N ALA A 83 -9.89 5.40 7.81
CA ALA A 83 -10.06 5.52 6.37
C ALA A 83 -9.48 6.84 5.86
N GLY A 84 -8.82 6.77 4.72
CA GLY A 84 -8.21 7.95 4.12
C GLY A 84 -7.21 7.56 3.05
N GLY A 85 -6.43 8.54 2.58
CA GLY A 85 -5.44 8.31 1.54
C GLY A 85 -4.17 9.10 1.80
N LYS A 86 -3.05 8.56 1.32
CA LYS A 86 -1.75 9.22 1.44
C LYS A 86 -0.89 8.94 0.21
N PRO A 87 -0.14 9.93 -0.26
CA PRO A 87 0.82 9.70 -1.34
C PRO A 87 2.11 9.08 -0.82
N CYS A 88 2.82 8.40 -1.71
CA CYS A 88 4.16 7.92 -1.43
C CYS A 88 5.09 8.41 -2.52
N THR A 89 6.15 9.13 -2.13
CA THR A 89 7.10 9.71 -3.05
C THR A 89 8.36 8.86 -3.20
N TYR A 90 8.80 8.25 -2.12
CA TYR A 90 10.03 7.44 -2.12
C TYR A 90 9.66 5.99 -2.35
N LEU A 91 9.82 5.53 -3.59
CA LEU A 91 9.31 4.24 -4.02
C LEU A 91 10.43 3.21 -4.11
N PRO A 92 10.37 2.15 -3.29
CA PRO A 92 11.26 1.01 -3.45
C PRO A 92 10.74 0.11 -4.59
N ARG A 93 11.40 -1.01 -4.81
CA ARG A 93 11.01 -1.94 -5.86
C ARG A 93 9.69 -2.65 -5.57
N TYR A 94 9.46 -3.03 -4.30
CA TYR A 94 8.24 -3.71 -3.88
C TYR A 94 7.54 -2.94 -2.80
N VAL A 95 6.20 -2.97 -2.80
CA VAL A 95 5.39 -2.35 -1.75
C VAL A 95 4.29 -3.30 -1.34
N ARG A 96 3.88 -3.21 -0.07
CA ARG A 96 2.75 -3.98 0.45
C ARG A 96 2.13 -3.27 1.65
N PRO A 97 0.83 -3.48 1.91
CA PRO A 97 0.23 -3.01 3.16
C PRO A 97 0.43 -4.04 4.26
N SER A 98 0.42 -3.59 5.51
CA SER A 98 0.49 -4.46 6.68
C SER A 98 -0.40 -3.87 7.76
N LEU A 99 -1.34 -4.66 8.27
CA LEU A 99 -2.26 -4.21 9.30
C LEU A 99 -1.86 -4.85 10.63
N SER A 100 -1.56 -4.02 11.62
CA SER A 100 -1.19 -4.48 12.95
C SER A 100 -2.19 -4.01 13.98
N GLY A 101 -2.40 -4.82 15.01
CA GLY A 101 -3.33 -4.51 16.08
C GLY A 101 -3.61 -5.76 16.89
N SER A 102 -4.44 -5.60 17.95
CA SER A 102 -4.73 -6.71 18.85
C SER A 102 -5.76 -7.67 18.29
N SER A 103 -6.80 -7.17 17.61
CA SER A 103 -7.84 -8.04 17.08
C SER A 103 -8.79 -7.24 16.20
N GLY A 104 -9.48 -7.93 15.32
CA GLY A 104 -10.50 -7.34 14.48
C GLY A 104 -9.93 -6.58 13.31
N GLY A 105 -10.68 -5.59 12.85
CA GLY A 105 -10.32 -4.85 11.67
C GLY A 105 -10.75 -5.58 10.40
N ASP A 106 -11.07 -4.79 9.38
CA ASP A 106 -11.45 -5.30 8.06
C ASP A 106 -11.22 -4.12 7.12
N VAL A 107 -10.06 -4.10 6.50
CA VAL A 107 -9.59 -2.95 5.74
C VAL A 107 -9.34 -3.37 4.30
N ASP A 108 -9.82 -2.55 3.38
CA ASP A 108 -9.50 -2.67 1.96
C ASP A 108 -8.51 -1.58 1.61
N VAL A 109 -7.44 -1.96 0.92
CA VAL A 109 -6.40 -1.03 0.51
C VAL A 109 -6.34 -0.97 -1.00
N THR A 110 -6.40 0.24 -1.53
CA THR A 110 -6.24 0.50 -2.95
C THR A 110 -4.97 1.31 -3.16
N MET A 111 -4.16 0.90 -4.12
CA MET A 111 -2.97 1.63 -4.52
C MET A 111 -3.12 2.02 -5.98
N LEU A 112 -2.97 3.30 -6.26
CA LEU A 112 -3.02 3.80 -7.63
C LEU A 112 -1.61 4.20 -8.05
N LEU A 113 -1.15 3.59 -9.15
CA LEU A 113 0.17 3.88 -9.72
C LEU A 113 -0.04 4.62 -11.03
N ARG A 114 0.64 5.73 -11.19
CA ARG A 114 0.48 6.52 -12.39
C ARG A 114 1.82 7.11 -12.84
N LYS A 115 1.90 7.41 -14.13
CA LYS A 115 3.00 8.16 -14.70
C LYS A 115 2.62 9.62 -14.74
N ILE A 116 3.43 10.45 -14.12
CA ILE A 116 3.25 11.88 -14.23
C ILE A 116 3.87 12.32 -15.55
N ARG A 117 3.09 13.00 -16.33
CA ARG A 117 3.57 13.50 -17.60
C ARG A 117 4.55 14.64 -17.40
N SER A 118 5.67 14.54 -18.05
CA SER A 118 6.69 15.59 -18.00
C SER A 118 6.59 16.50 -19.23
#